data_2cb64ae4b426f51c732c901919e3db66
#
_entry.id   2cb64ae4b426f51c732c901919e3db66
#
_cell.length_a   1.000
_cell.length_b   1.000
_cell.length_c   1.000
_cell.angle_alpha   90.00
_cell.angle_beta   90.00
_cell.angle_gamma   90.00
#
_symmetry.space_group_name_H-M   'P 1'
#
loop_
_entity.id
_entity.type
_entity.pdbx_description
1 polymer ?
#
loop_
_entity_poly.entity_id
_entity_poly.type
_entity_poly.pdbx_seq_one_letter_code
_entity_poly.pdbx_strand_id
1 'polypeptide(L)'
;MKIYTRTGDAGTTSLVGGTRVSKASLRLDAYGTTDELNSFIGLLLTYPDLTADDRETLLMVQNKIFNAGAYLATDTATRPDAIPDGLDTIHIRRLEQQIDSLTETLPPLNCFILPGGTPSAAIANVCRTVCRRAERRVVALSEAATLDPIVGRFLNRLSDYLFTLGRALNHRAGCPETAWQK
;
A
#
# COMPACT_ATOMS: atom_id res chain seq x y z
N MET A 1 28.74 3.43 -10.59
CA MET A 1 27.75 4.51 -10.71
C MET A 1 27.56 5.15 -9.34
N LYS A 2 27.57 6.49 -9.20
CA LYS A 2 27.30 7.15 -7.92
C LYS A 2 25.80 7.21 -7.70
N ILE A 3 25.32 6.88 -6.50
CA ILE A 3 23.90 6.92 -6.14
C ILE A 3 23.42 8.37 -5.95
N TYR A 4 24.27 9.25 -5.43
CA TYR A 4 23.92 10.66 -5.19
C TYR A 4 24.30 11.53 -6.40
N THR A 5 23.36 12.44 -6.77
CA THR A 5 23.56 13.41 -7.86
C THR A 5 23.73 14.85 -7.38
N ARG A 6 23.38 15.14 -6.11
CA ARG A 6 23.36 16.46 -5.47
C ARG A 6 22.39 17.46 -6.11
N THR A 7 21.64 17.07 -7.13
CA THR A 7 20.69 17.96 -7.84
C THR A 7 19.43 18.28 -7.03
N GLY A 8 19.20 17.54 -5.93
CA GLY A 8 18.05 17.66 -5.06
C GLY A 8 18.27 18.44 -3.76
N ASP A 9 19.49 18.93 -3.51
CA ASP A 9 19.87 19.51 -2.20
C ASP A 9 19.15 20.85 -1.91
N ALA A 10 18.71 21.55 -2.98
CA ALA A 10 17.92 22.78 -2.87
C ALA A 10 16.39 22.54 -2.70
N GLY A 11 15.95 21.36 -2.26
CA GLY A 11 14.53 21.07 -1.99
C GLY A 11 13.67 20.78 -3.23
N THR A 12 14.30 20.55 -4.39
CA THR A 12 13.60 20.18 -5.62
C THR A 12 14.04 18.78 -6.09
N THR A 13 13.19 18.15 -6.91
CA THR A 13 13.49 16.88 -7.57
C THR A 13 12.90 16.84 -8.97
N SER A 14 13.24 15.80 -9.76
CA SER A 14 12.64 15.58 -11.07
C SER A 14 11.63 14.44 -11.01
N LEU A 15 10.49 14.66 -11.66
CA LEU A 15 9.53 13.60 -11.97
C LEU A 15 10.04 12.71 -13.11
N VAL A 16 9.37 11.59 -13.34
CA VAL A 16 9.55 10.79 -14.57
C VAL A 16 9.18 11.69 -15.75
N GLY A 17 10.13 11.83 -16.69
CA GLY A 17 9.99 12.78 -17.81
C GLY A 17 10.78 14.08 -17.64
N GLY A 18 11.38 14.33 -16.46
CA GLY A 18 12.34 15.41 -16.24
C GLY A 18 11.78 16.70 -15.64
N THR A 19 10.46 16.83 -15.54
CA THR A 19 9.81 18.02 -14.92
C THR A 19 10.33 18.22 -13.50
N ARG A 20 10.85 19.43 -13.20
CA ARG A 20 11.35 19.81 -11.87
C ARG A 20 10.19 20.27 -10.98
N VAL A 21 10.10 19.71 -9.79
CA VAL A 21 9.08 20.03 -8.80
C VAL A 21 9.67 20.17 -7.40
N SER A 22 8.95 20.82 -6.50
CA SER A 22 9.29 20.86 -5.07
C SER A 22 9.16 19.46 -4.47
N LYS A 23 10.07 19.11 -3.56
CA LYS A 23 9.96 17.89 -2.74
C LYS A 23 8.73 17.92 -1.82
N ALA A 24 8.13 19.09 -1.57
CA ALA A 24 6.89 19.25 -0.80
C ALA A 24 5.61 19.19 -1.67
N SER A 25 5.71 18.83 -2.96
CA SER A 25 4.52 18.74 -3.82
C SER A 25 3.64 17.54 -3.46
N LEU A 26 2.32 17.65 -3.71
CA LEU A 26 1.36 16.57 -3.51
C LEU A 26 1.76 15.26 -4.21
N ARG A 27 2.42 15.37 -5.37
CA ARG A 27 2.86 14.22 -6.15
C ARG A 27 3.98 13.46 -5.43
N LEU A 28 4.94 14.19 -4.83
CA LEU A 28 6.00 13.60 -4.01
C LEU A 28 5.44 12.93 -2.76
N ASP A 29 4.47 13.58 -2.13
CA ASP A 29 3.80 13.07 -0.94
C ASP A 29 3.01 11.77 -1.25
N ALA A 30 2.35 11.71 -2.41
CA ALA A 30 1.61 10.53 -2.84
C ALA A 30 2.55 9.33 -3.11
N TYR A 31 3.52 9.45 -4.02
CA TYR A 31 4.39 8.31 -4.33
C TYR A 31 5.39 8.00 -3.21
N GLY A 32 5.83 9.00 -2.44
CA GLY A 32 6.68 8.78 -1.27
C GLY A 32 5.98 7.97 -0.19
N THR A 33 4.67 8.22 0.02
CA THR A 33 3.88 7.41 0.96
C THR A 33 3.63 5.99 0.43
N THR A 34 3.52 5.78 -0.88
CA THR A 34 3.45 4.42 -1.44
C THR A 34 4.78 3.67 -1.28
N ASP A 35 5.91 4.36 -1.39
CA ASP A 35 7.24 3.78 -1.14
C ASP A 35 7.44 3.40 0.33
N GLU A 36 6.99 4.25 1.26
CA GLU A 36 6.95 3.94 2.70
C GLU A 36 6.13 2.68 2.97
N LEU A 37 4.91 2.59 2.40
CA LEU A 37 4.07 1.39 2.49
C LEU A 37 4.80 0.15 2.00
N ASN A 38 5.46 0.25 0.85
CA ASN A 38 6.19 -0.87 0.25
C ASN A 38 7.33 -1.36 1.15
N SER A 39 8.01 -0.44 1.82
CA SER A 39 9.07 -0.75 2.80
C SER A 39 8.52 -1.50 4.01
N PHE A 40 7.35 -1.09 4.54
CA PHE A 40 6.69 -1.82 5.64
C PHE A 40 6.18 -3.20 5.21
N ILE A 41 5.71 -3.37 3.97
CA ILE A 41 5.36 -4.70 3.43
C ILE A 41 6.61 -5.57 3.32
N GLY A 42 7.75 -5.00 2.92
CA GLY A 42 9.03 -5.68 2.95
C GLY A 42 9.41 -6.16 4.35
N LEU A 43 9.20 -5.33 5.37
CA LEU A 43 9.37 -5.73 6.78
C LEU A 43 8.40 -6.86 7.17
N LEU A 44 7.11 -6.77 6.80
CA LEU A 44 6.14 -7.83 7.06
C LEU A 44 6.57 -9.17 6.44
N LEU A 45 7.12 -9.17 5.24
CA LEU A 45 7.63 -10.35 4.56
C LEU A 45 8.80 -11.05 5.27
N THR A 46 9.48 -10.40 6.22
CA THR A 46 10.56 -11.03 7.01
C THR A 46 10.03 -11.98 8.10
N TYR A 47 8.76 -11.90 8.46
CA TYR A 47 8.19 -12.72 9.52
C TYR A 47 7.96 -14.16 9.05
N PRO A 48 8.30 -15.18 9.89
CA PRO A 48 8.26 -16.58 9.49
C PRO A 48 6.86 -17.20 9.49
N ASP A 49 5.89 -16.60 10.14
CA ASP A 49 4.52 -17.09 10.34
C ASP A 49 3.57 -16.80 9.17
N LEU A 50 4.07 -16.17 8.10
CA LEU A 50 3.36 -16.02 6.84
C LEU A 50 3.33 -17.34 6.07
N THR A 51 2.16 -17.73 5.55
CA THR A 51 2.01 -18.86 4.64
C THR A 51 2.65 -18.56 3.28
N ALA A 52 2.79 -19.59 2.43
CA ALA A 52 3.30 -19.40 1.06
C ALA A 52 2.37 -18.47 0.24
N ASP A 53 1.06 -18.61 0.40
CA ASP A 53 0.05 -17.79 -0.30
C ASP A 53 0.05 -16.32 0.20
N ASP A 54 0.22 -16.10 1.52
CA ASP A 54 0.41 -14.74 2.06
C ASP A 54 1.65 -14.08 1.44
N ARG A 55 2.77 -14.82 1.34
CA ARG A 55 4.02 -14.32 0.75
C ARG A 55 3.88 -14.01 -0.73
N GLU A 56 3.26 -14.89 -1.50
CA GLU A 56 3.00 -14.68 -2.92
C GLU A 56 2.15 -13.43 -3.14
N THR A 57 1.08 -13.29 -2.36
CA THR A 57 0.18 -12.12 -2.44
C THR A 57 0.91 -10.83 -2.05
N LEU A 58 1.68 -10.82 -0.97
CA LEU A 58 2.44 -9.63 -0.54
C LEU A 58 3.54 -9.25 -1.54
N LEU A 59 4.22 -10.22 -2.17
CA LEU A 59 5.19 -9.96 -3.24
C LEU A 59 4.52 -9.38 -4.48
N MET A 60 3.37 -9.89 -4.88
CA MET A 60 2.55 -9.28 -5.93
C MET A 60 2.21 -7.84 -5.56
N VAL A 61 1.74 -7.59 -4.34
CA VAL A 61 1.41 -6.25 -3.84
C VAL A 61 2.60 -5.31 -3.92
N GLN A 62 3.80 -5.70 -3.47
CA GLN A 62 5.01 -4.88 -3.57
C GLN A 62 5.29 -4.45 -5.02
N ASN A 63 5.21 -5.38 -5.97
CA ASN A 63 5.38 -5.08 -7.38
C ASN A 63 4.34 -4.07 -7.88
N LYS A 64 3.06 -4.22 -7.47
CA LYS A 64 1.98 -3.32 -7.91
C LYS A 64 2.06 -1.94 -7.26
N ILE A 65 2.56 -1.84 -6.05
CA ILE A 65 2.88 -0.54 -5.41
C ILE A 65 4.01 0.17 -6.19
N PHE A 66 5.03 -0.55 -6.68
CA PHE A 66 6.05 0.03 -7.53
C PHE A 66 5.48 0.57 -8.85
N ASN A 67 4.59 -0.20 -9.51
CA ASN A 67 3.92 0.25 -10.73
C ASN A 67 3.08 1.53 -10.45
N ALA A 68 2.30 1.54 -9.36
CA ALA A 68 1.54 2.70 -8.94
C ALA A 68 2.45 3.90 -8.62
N GLY A 69 3.55 3.69 -7.90
CA GLY A 69 4.53 4.73 -7.56
C GLY A 69 5.19 5.35 -8.81
N ALA A 70 5.58 4.53 -9.77
CA ALA A 70 6.14 4.99 -11.05
C ALA A 70 5.12 5.86 -11.82
N TYR A 71 3.86 5.44 -11.89
CA TYR A 71 2.78 6.22 -12.47
C TYR A 71 2.56 7.54 -11.73
N LEU A 72 2.45 7.52 -10.40
CA LEU A 72 2.27 8.71 -9.58
C LEU A 72 3.47 9.69 -9.70
N ALA A 73 4.68 9.18 -9.94
CA ALA A 73 5.87 9.99 -10.19
C ALA A 73 5.93 10.55 -11.62
N THR A 74 4.99 10.21 -12.50
CA THR A 74 4.92 10.72 -13.88
C THR A 74 4.08 12.00 -13.92
N ASP A 75 4.55 13.02 -14.61
CA ASP A 75 3.79 14.24 -14.85
C ASP A 75 2.72 14.00 -15.93
N THR A 76 1.48 13.78 -15.48
CA THR A 76 0.34 13.53 -16.38
C THR A 76 -0.09 14.76 -17.19
N ALA A 77 0.36 15.97 -16.85
CA ALA A 77 0.13 17.15 -17.67
C ALA A 77 0.98 17.15 -18.94
N THR A 78 2.21 16.62 -18.85
CA THR A 78 3.11 16.48 -20.01
C THR A 78 3.00 15.12 -20.70
N ARG A 79 2.44 14.12 -20.00
CA ARG A 79 2.22 12.74 -20.49
C ARG A 79 0.79 12.30 -20.17
N PRO A 80 -0.22 12.86 -20.87
CA PRO A 80 -1.63 12.57 -20.58
C PRO A 80 -2.05 11.12 -20.92
N ASP A 81 -1.25 10.43 -21.73
CA ASP A 81 -1.38 9.02 -22.10
C ASP A 81 -0.76 8.04 -21.08
N ALA A 82 -0.11 8.56 -20.02
CA ALA A 82 0.50 7.71 -19.01
C ALA A 82 -0.57 6.90 -18.27
N ILE A 83 -0.31 5.60 -18.15
CA ILE A 83 -1.14 4.64 -17.40
C ILE A 83 -0.30 4.00 -16.30
N PRO A 84 -0.91 3.49 -15.23
CA PRO A 84 -0.21 2.70 -14.21
C PRO A 84 0.12 1.30 -14.77
N ASP A 85 1.11 1.25 -15.67
CA ASP A 85 1.50 0.04 -16.40
C ASP A 85 1.73 -1.14 -15.44
N GLY A 86 1.15 -2.29 -15.78
CA GLY A 86 1.22 -3.50 -14.97
C GLY A 86 0.34 -3.52 -13.71
N LEU A 87 -0.46 -2.47 -13.45
CA LEU A 87 -1.53 -2.49 -12.44
C LEU A 87 -2.89 -2.59 -13.13
N ASP A 88 -3.62 -3.69 -12.88
CA ASP A 88 -4.90 -4.00 -13.52
C ASP A 88 -5.93 -4.48 -12.48
N THR A 89 -7.20 -4.50 -12.88
CA THR A 89 -8.34 -4.98 -12.09
C THR A 89 -8.19 -6.43 -11.62
N ILE A 90 -7.43 -7.25 -12.34
CA ILE A 90 -7.12 -8.61 -11.91
C ILE A 90 -6.40 -8.65 -10.55
N HIS A 91 -5.55 -7.66 -10.26
CA HIS A 91 -4.83 -7.57 -8.99
C HIS A 91 -5.77 -7.17 -7.84
N ILE A 92 -6.79 -6.33 -8.13
CA ILE A 92 -7.85 -6.00 -7.16
C ILE A 92 -8.68 -7.25 -6.86
N ARG A 93 -9.08 -8.00 -7.90
CA ARG A 93 -9.81 -9.26 -7.73
C ARG A 93 -9.00 -10.30 -6.94
N ARG A 94 -7.69 -10.38 -7.16
CA ARG A 94 -6.83 -11.28 -6.37
C ARG A 94 -6.86 -10.91 -4.88
N LEU A 95 -6.82 -9.62 -4.54
CA LEU A 95 -6.97 -9.16 -3.14
C LEU A 95 -8.35 -9.52 -2.58
N GLU A 96 -9.43 -9.35 -3.36
CA GLU A 96 -10.78 -9.73 -2.95
C GLU A 96 -10.89 -11.22 -2.66
N GLN A 97 -10.36 -12.07 -3.54
CA GLN A 97 -10.30 -13.53 -3.34
C GLN A 97 -9.53 -13.91 -2.06
N GLN A 98 -8.42 -13.21 -1.78
CA GLN A 98 -7.66 -13.44 -0.56
C GLN A 98 -8.43 -13.01 0.69
N ILE A 99 -9.11 -11.88 0.65
CA ILE A 99 -9.97 -11.42 1.75
C ILE A 99 -11.06 -12.47 2.04
N ASP A 100 -11.74 -12.94 1.00
CA ASP A 100 -12.82 -13.94 1.13
C ASP A 100 -12.27 -15.24 1.75
N SER A 101 -11.20 -15.78 1.19
CA SER A 101 -10.55 -17.01 1.68
C SER A 101 -10.09 -16.90 3.14
N LEU A 102 -9.48 -15.79 3.53
CA LEU A 102 -9.08 -15.57 4.92
C LEU A 102 -10.29 -15.43 5.84
N THR A 103 -11.33 -14.73 5.38
CA THR A 103 -12.55 -14.47 6.17
C THR A 103 -13.31 -15.76 6.49
N GLU A 104 -13.33 -16.75 5.57
CA GLU A 104 -13.95 -18.05 5.81
C GLU A 104 -13.36 -18.78 7.01
N THR A 105 -12.10 -18.54 7.35
CA THR A 105 -11.41 -19.18 8.48
C THR A 105 -11.52 -18.40 9.79
N LEU A 106 -12.03 -17.16 9.74
CA LEU A 106 -12.05 -16.25 10.88
C LEU A 106 -13.40 -16.25 11.61
N PRO A 107 -13.40 -16.06 12.94
CA PRO A 107 -14.65 -15.81 13.66
C PRO A 107 -15.30 -14.50 13.19
N PRO A 108 -16.65 -14.41 13.24
CA PRO A 108 -17.37 -13.19 12.88
C PRO A 108 -16.89 -11.98 13.68
N LEU A 109 -16.75 -10.83 13.02
CA LEU A 109 -16.36 -9.58 13.65
C LEU A 109 -17.60 -8.85 14.17
N ASN A 110 -17.84 -8.92 15.49
CA ASN A 110 -19.03 -8.33 16.13
C ASN A 110 -18.76 -6.99 16.84
N CYS A 111 -17.51 -6.56 16.92
CA CYS A 111 -17.11 -5.30 17.55
C CYS A 111 -15.81 -4.76 16.92
N PHE A 112 -15.47 -3.50 17.20
CA PHE A 112 -14.16 -2.99 16.85
C PHE A 112 -13.09 -3.66 17.70
N ILE A 113 -11.94 -3.98 17.05
CA ILE A 113 -10.78 -4.59 17.68
C ILE A 113 -9.61 -3.60 17.69
N LEU A 114 -8.81 -3.67 18.74
CA LEU A 114 -7.57 -2.89 18.84
C LEU A 114 -6.50 -3.52 17.93
N PRO A 115 -5.72 -2.71 17.19
CA PRO A 115 -4.60 -3.21 16.40
C PRO A 115 -3.51 -3.74 17.35
N GLY A 116 -3.05 -4.98 17.12
CA GLY A 116 -2.04 -5.62 17.97
C GLY A 116 -2.07 -7.14 17.83
N GLY A 117 -1.58 -7.84 18.85
CA GLY A 117 -1.45 -9.28 18.88
C GLY A 117 -0.03 -9.74 18.57
N THR A 118 0.15 -10.67 17.63
CA THR A 118 1.48 -11.11 17.21
C THR A 118 2.28 -9.97 16.55
N PRO A 119 3.63 -10.04 16.53
CA PRO A 119 4.43 -9.03 15.85
C PRO A 119 4.08 -8.85 14.37
N SER A 120 3.85 -9.93 13.65
CA SER A 120 3.43 -9.90 12.23
C SER A 120 2.06 -9.25 12.04
N ALA A 121 1.07 -9.56 12.91
CA ALA A 121 -0.25 -8.93 12.90
C ALA A 121 -0.17 -7.43 13.22
N ALA A 122 0.68 -7.03 14.17
CA ALA A 122 0.91 -5.62 14.49
C ALA A 122 1.51 -4.87 13.29
N ILE A 123 2.50 -5.45 12.60
CA ILE A 123 3.09 -4.86 11.38
C ILE A 123 2.06 -4.83 10.23
N ALA A 124 1.22 -5.86 10.05
CA ALA A 124 0.14 -5.82 9.07
C ALA A 124 -0.82 -4.63 9.33
N ASN A 125 -1.11 -4.32 10.59
CA ASN A 125 -1.89 -3.14 10.97
C ASN A 125 -1.13 -1.81 10.70
N VAL A 126 0.18 -1.75 10.87
CA VAL A 126 0.99 -0.59 10.44
C VAL A 126 0.88 -0.42 8.93
N CYS A 127 1.10 -1.49 8.14
CA CYS A 127 0.93 -1.47 6.69
C CYS A 127 -0.46 -0.95 6.29
N ARG A 128 -1.53 -1.44 6.95
CA ARG A 128 -2.90 -1.00 6.73
C ARG A 128 -3.08 0.50 6.94
N THR A 129 -2.56 1.04 8.02
CA THR A 129 -2.73 2.48 8.34
C THR A 129 -1.91 3.37 7.41
N VAL A 130 -0.70 2.95 7.02
CA VAL A 130 0.11 3.62 6.00
C VAL A 130 -0.56 3.53 4.62
N CYS A 131 -1.13 2.37 4.25
CA CYS A 131 -1.91 2.20 3.02
C CYS A 131 -3.08 3.20 2.94
N ARG A 132 -3.85 3.35 4.01
CA ARG A 132 -4.92 4.35 4.10
C ARG A 132 -4.40 5.78 4.02
N ARG A 133 -3.20 6.07 4.52
CA ARG A 133 -2.55 7.37 4.33
C ARG A 133 -2.16 7.57 2.88
N ALA A 134 -1.56 6.57 2.22
CA ALA A 134 -1.23 6.61 0.79
C ALA A 134 -2.48 6.85 -0.07
N GLU A 135 -3.58 6.15 0.19
CA GLU A 135 -4.86 6.36 -0.48
C GLU A 135 -5.33 7.83 -0.37
N ARG A 136 -5.33 8.41 0.85
CA ARG A 136 -5.71 9.83 1.02
C ARG A 136 -4.79 10.79 0.28
N ARG A 137 -3.48 10.49 0.17
CA ARG A 137 -2.54 11.31 -0.62
C ARG A 137 -2.80 11.21 -2.13
N VAL A 138 -3.17 10.02 -2.61
CA VAL A 138 -3.60 9.83 -4.00
C VAL A 138 -4.89 10.59 -4.27
N VAL A 139 -5.87 10.56 -3.36
CA VAL A 139 -7.11 11.35 -3.48
C VAL A 139 -6.78 12.84 -3.55
N ALA A 140 -5.96 13.38 -2.64
CA ALA A 140 -5.57 14.79 -2.66
C ALA A 140 -4.84 15.17 -3.96
N LEU A 141 -4.00 14.30 -4.51
CA LEU A 141 -3.36 14.50 -5.81
C LEU A 141 -4.39 14.48 -6.96
N SER A 142 -5.41 13.63 -6.90
CA SER A 142 -6.44 13.54 -7.93
C SER A 142 -7.35 14.77 -8.03
N GLU A 143 -7.40 15.61 -6.98
CA GLU A 143 -8.07 16.91 -7.02
C GLU A 143 -7.27 17.95 -7.83
N ALA A 144 -5.95 17.77 -7.95
CA ALA A 144 -5.04 18.69 -8.63
C ALA A 144 -4.51 18.18 -9.98
N ALA A 145 -4.70 16.89 -10.29
CA ALA A 145 -4.20 16.25 -11.52
C ALA A 145 -5.11 15.09 -11.93
N THR A 146 -5.28 14.89 -13.23
CA THR A 146 -6.00 13.72 -13.74
C THR A 146 -5.19 12.46 -13.47
N LEU A 147 -5.78 11.52 -12.74
CA LEU A 147 -5.20 10.23 -12.42
C LEU A 147 -6.14 9.09 -12.82
N ASP A 148 -5.57 7.93 -13.17
CA ASP A 148 -6.34 6.71 -13.34
C ASP A 148 -6.89 6.26 -11.96
N PRO A 149 -8.21 6.06 -11.83
CA PRO A 149 -8.83 5.68 -10.57
C PRO A 149 -8.42 4.29 -10.05
N ILE A 150 -7.76 3.48 -10.87
CA ILE A 150 -7.34 2.13 -10.49
C ILE A 150 -6.36 2.16 -9.31
N VAL A 151 -5.51 3.19 -9.20
CA VAL A 151 -4.54 3.32 -8.11
C VAL A 151 -5.26 3.47 -6.77
N GLY A 152 -6.23 4.37 -6.68
CA GLY A 152 -7.04 4.56 -5.46
C GLY A 152 -7.83 3.30 -5.10
N ARG A 153 -8.47 2.67 -6.09
CA ARG A 153 -9.22 1.41 -5.91
C ARG A 153 -8.34 0.27 -5.39
N PHE A 154 -7.12 0.14 -5.92
CA PHE A 154 -6.16 -0.86 -5.48
C PHE A 154 -5.73 -0.62 -4.02
N LEU A 155 -5.36 0.61 -3.66
CA LEU A 155 -4.97 0.95 -2.28
C LEU A 155 -6.13 0.75 -1.30
N ASN A 156 -7.35 1.10 -1.68
CA ASN A 156 -8.53 0.87 -0.85
C ASN A 156 -8.68 -0.63 -0.55
N ARG A 157 -8.70 -1.49 -1.57
CA ARG A 157 -8.83 -2.93 -1.40
C ARG A 157 -7.63 -3.55 -0.67
N LEU A 158 -6.43 -3.04 -0.90
CA LEU A 158 -5.23 -3.47 -0.18
C LEU A 158 -5.36 -3.20 1.33
N SER A 159 -5.96 -2.08 1.73
CA SER A 159 -6.17 -1.79 3.15
C SER A 159 -7.09 -2.81 3.82
N ASP A 160 -8.11 -3.32 3.11
CA ASP A 160 -9.03 -4.36 3.61
C ASP A 160 -8.30 -5.71 3.72
N TYR A 161 -7.49 -6.06 2.71
CA TYR A 161 -6.66 -7.27 2.75
C TYR A 161 -5.69 -7.25 3.95
N LEU A 162 -4.99 -6.15 4.18
CA LEU A 162 -4.03 -6.02 5.30
C LEU A 162 -4.72 -6.12 6.67
N PHE A 163 -5.96 -5.62 6.78
CA PHE A 163 -6.77 -5.81 8.00
C PHE A 163 -7.10 -7.28 8.21
N THR A 164 -7.60 -7.95 7.18
CA THR A 164 -8.00 -9.36 7.25
C THR A 164 -6.79 -10.27 7.48
N LEU A 165 -5.65 -9.98 6.84
CA LEU A 165 -4.40 -10.69 7.06
C LEU A 165 -3.92 -10.56 8.52
N GLY A 166 -3.98 -9.36 9.10
CA GLY A 166 -3.62 -9.14 10.51
C GLY A 166 -4.46 -9.99 11.46
N ARG A 167 -5.77 -10.10 11.20
CA ARG A 167 -6.67 -11.00 11.95
C ARG A 167 -6.29 -12.47 11.77
N ALA A 168 -6.03 -12.89 10.53
CA ALA A 168 -5.65 -14.26 10.22
C ALA A 168 -4.33 -14.69 10.89
N LEU A 169 -3.34 -13.79 10.94
CA LEU A 169 -2.07 -14.02 11.63
C LEU A 169 -2.29 -14.24 13.14
N ASN A 170 -3.11 -13.41 13.78
CA ASN A 170 -3.47 -13.61 15.19
C ASN A 170 -4.23 -14.93 15.39
N HIS A 171 -5.21 -15.22 14.55
CA HIS A 171 -6.02 -16.45 14.66
C HIS A 171 -5.17 -17.71 14.53
N ARG A 172 -4.29 -17.77 13.53
CA ARG A 172 -3.36 -18.89 13.31
C ARG A 172 -2.40 -19.12 14.49
N ALA A 173 -2.02 -18.05 15.16
CA ALA A 173 -1.15 -18.09 16.33
C ALA A 173 -1.90 -18.35 17.65
N GLY A 174 -3.23 -18.50 17.62
CA GLY A 174 -4.04 -18.63 18.84
C GLY A 174 -4.05 -17.36 19.70
N CYS A 175 -3.69 -16.20 19.14
CA CYS A 175 -3.68 -14.92 19.83
C CYS A 175 -5.07 -14.27 19.75
N PRO A 176 -5.78 -14.06 20.89
CA PRO A 176 -7.13 -13.51 20.87
C PRO A 176 -7.13 -12.03 20.44
N GLU A 177 -8.18 -11.65 19.70
CA GLU A 177 -8.42 -10.24 19.35
C GLU A 177 -8.88 -9.46 20.59
N THR A 178 -8.32 -8.27 20.80
CA THR A 178 -8.70 -7.39 21.91
C THR A 178 -9.82 -6.47 21.47
N ALA A 179 -11.01 -6.64 22.05
CA ALA A 179 -12.17 -5.79 21.77
C ALA A 179 -11.93 -4.36 22.26
N TRP A 180 -12.33 -3.38 21.44
CA TRP A 180 -12.37 -1.99 21.89
C TRP A 180 -13.50 -1.78 22.91
N GLN A 181 -13.14 -1.20 24.06
CA GLN A 181 -14.07 -0.82 25.12
C GLN A 181 -14.39 0.67 25.01
N LYS A 182 -15.68 1.01 25.03
CA LYS A 182 -16.15 2.40 25.08
C LYS A 182 -16.03 2.97 26.49
#